data_50c7f0f9edeb737c0e3881df61276efd
#
_entry.id   50c7f0f9edeb737c0e3881df61276efd
#
_cell.length_a   1.000
_cell.length_b   1.000
_cell.length_c   1.000
_cell.angle_alpha   90.00
_cell.angle_beta   90.00
_cell.angle_gamma   90.00
#
_symmetry.space_group_name_H-M   'P 1'
#
loop_
_entity.id
_entity.type
_entity.pdbx_description
1 polymer ?
#
loop_
_entity_poly.entity_id
_entity_poly.type
_entity_poly.pdbx_seq_one_letter_code
_entity_poly.pdbx_strand_id
1 'polypeptide(L)'
;MAETIDELTINWEEDGVLVCKEIDKVVLSKGAWSTIIFRYQQWDKKKEEYGPDRYTIRRYRKMSGEYKPQGKFNISSADQARKIIAALEGWLEK
;
A
#
# COMPACT_ATOMS: atom_id res chain seq x y z
N MET A 1 -7.48 -2.75 -15.72
CA MET A 1 -6.74 -1.62 -15.20
C MET A 1 -7.62 -0.64 -14.46
N ALA A 2 -7.10 0.05 -13.47
CA ALA A 2 -7.92 0.88 -12.60
C ALA A 2 -8.27 2.23 -13.26
N GLU A 3 -9.54 2.51 -13.38
CA GLU A 3 -10.04 3.78 -13.86
C GLU A 3 -10.44 4.70 -12.69
N THR A 4 -10.66 4.11 -11.52
CA THR A 4 -11.03 4.84 -10.31
C THR A 4 -10.09 4.47 -9.17
N ILE A 5 -10.03 5.34 -8.17
CA ILE A 5 -9.21 5.09 -6.97
C ILE A 5 -9.68 3.86 -6.22
N ASP A 6 -10.98 3.59 -6.20
CA ASP A 6 -11.53 2.43 -5.50
C ASP A 6 -11.08 1.10 -6.09
N GLU A 7 -10.74 1.09 -7.38
CA GLU A 7 -10.26 -0.11 -8.06
C GLU A 7 -8.79 -0.39 -7.83
N LEU A 8 -8.03 0.58 -7.32
CA LEU A 8 -6.60 0.40 -7.07
C LEU A 8 -6.37 -0.58 -5.92
N THR A 9 -5.56 -1.58 -6.20
CA THR A 9 -5.24 -2.61 -5.21
C THR A 9 -3.82 -3.11 -5.41
N ILE A 10 -3.26 -3.70 -4.37
CA ILE A 10 -1.98 -4.38 -4.43
C ILE A 10 -2.14 -5.90 -4.39
N ASN A 11 -3.37 -6.40 -4.50
CA ASN A 11 -3.60 -7.84 -4.57
C ASN A 11 -2.83 -8.44 -5.74
N TRP A 12 -2.13 -9.53 -5.48
CA TRP A 12 -1.36 -10.22 -6.49
C TRP A 12 -1.50 -11.73 -6.32
N GLU A 13 -1.84 -12.40 -7.40
CA GLU A 13 -2.11 -13.84 -7.39
C GLU A 13 -1.10 -14.57 -8.27
N GLU A 14 -0.59 -15.70 -7.78
CA GLU A 14 0.29 -16.59 -8.52
C GLU A 14 -0.15 -18.03 -8.29
N ASP A 15 -0.28 -18.79 -9.37
CA ASP A 15 -0.65 -20.21 -9.30
C ASP A 15 -1.90 -20.50 -8.45
N GLY A 16 -2.88 -19.60 -8.54
CA GLY A 16 -4.13 -19.76 -7.80
C GLY A 16 -4.08 -19.33 -6.34
N VAL A 17 -2.94 -18.80 -5.88
CA VAL A 17 -2.77 -18.33 -4.50
C VAL A 17 -2.62 -16.81 -4.50
N LEU A 18 -3.38 -16.14 -3.64
CA LEU A 18 -3.25 -14.70 -3.44
C LEU A 18 -2.00 -14.43 -2.59
N VAL A 19 -0.85 -14.25 -3.27
CA VAL A 19 0.45 -14.11 -2.58
C VAL A 19 0.64 -12.75 -1.92
N CYS A 20 -0.02 -11.72 -2.42
CA CYS A 20 -0.06 -10.41 -1.80
C CYS A 20 -1.52 -10.06 -1.57
N LYS A 21 -1.93 -9.95 -0.32
CA LYS A 21 -3.33 -9.77 0.06
C LYS A 21 -3.54 -8.43 0.72
N GLU A 22 -4.31 -7.57 0.07
CA GLU A 22 -4.70 -6.28 0.64
C GLU A 22 -5.65 -6.52 1.82
N ILE A 23 -5.32 -5.94 2.98
CA ILE A 23 -6.16 -6.03 4.17
C ILE A 23 -6.98 -4.75 4.32
N ASP A 24 -6.34 -3.60 4.07
CA ASP A 24 -7.01 -2.31 4.21
C ASP A 24 -6.27 -1.27 3.38
N LYS A 25 -6.94 -0.16 3.09
CA LYS A 25 -6.27 0.96 2.41
C LYS A 25 -6.88 2.28 2.86
N VAL A 26 -6.04 3.32 2.86
CA VAL A 26 -6.47 4.68 3.15
C VAL A 26 -5.94 5.58 2.04
N VAL A 27 -6.83 6.34 1.43
CA VAL A 27 -6.46 7.30 0.39
C VAL A 27 -5.96 8.56 1.08
N LEU A 28 -4.68 8.86 0.89
CA LEU A 28 -4.04 10.03 1.51
C LEU A 28 -4.26 11.30 0.69
N SER A 29 -4.28 11.18 -0.63
CA SER A 29 -4.58 12.29 -1.52
C SER A 29 -5.19 11.79 -2.82
N LYS A 30 -6.01 12.62 -3.44
CA LYS A 30 -6.72 12.31 -4.69
C LYS A 30 -6.38 13.37 -5.74
N GLY A 31 -6.55 13.00 -7.01
CA GLY A 31 -6.34 13.90 -8.13
C GLY A 31 -5.63 13.20 -9.27
N ALA A 32 -5.01 13.98 -10.17
CA ALA A 32 -4.19 13.42 -11.23
C ALA A 32 -3.05 12.59 -10.65
N TRP A 33 -2.53 13.03 -9.49
CA TRP A 33 -1.63 12.24 -8.65
C TRP A 33 -2.41 11.81 -7.42
N SER A 34 -2.32 10.53 -7.09
CA SER A 34 -3.00 9.96 -5.92
C SER A 34 -2.03 9.16 -5.10
N THR A 35 -2.14 9.29 -3.77
CA THR A 35 -1.28 8.57 -2.83
C THR A 35 -2.15 7.74 -1.91
N ILE A 36 -1.83 6.46 -1.80
CA ILE A 36 -2.61 5.50 -1.01
C ILE A 36 -1.66 4.72 -0.11
N ILE A 37 -2.05 4.56 1.15
CA ILE A 37 -1.34 3.65 2.04
C ILE A 37 -2.14 2.36 2.16
N PHE A 38 -1.47 1.23 2.03
CA PHE A 38 -2.06 -0.10 2.11
C PHE A 38 -1.52 -0.87 3.29
N ARG A 39 -2.40 -1.61 3.95
CA ARG A 39 -2.02 -2.66 4.90
C ARG A 39 -2.23 -3.98 4.18
N TYR A 40 -1.24 -4.85 4.20
CA TYR A 40 -1.30 -6.09 3.45
C TYR A 40 -0.53 -7.23 4.14
N GLN A 41 -0.73 -8.44 3.64
CA GLN A 41 -0.03 -9.63 4.10
C GLN A 41 0.53 -10.37 2.90
N GLN A 42 1.62 -11.09 3.12
CA GLN A 42 2.24 -11.91 2.08
C GLN A 42 2.12 -13.38 2.45
N TRP A 43 1.85 -14.21 1.45
CA TRP A 43 1.76 -15.65 1.63
C TRP A 43 3.16 -16.24 1.84
N ASP A 44 3.31 -17.05 2.89
CA ASP A 44 4.53 -17.78 3.19
C ASP A 44 4.36 -19.23 2.72
N LYS A 45 5.06 -19.60 1.66
CA LYS A 45 4.95 -20.94 1.06
C LYS A 45 5.43 -22.06 2.01
N LYS A 46 6.42 -21.76 2.83
CA LYS A 46 6.97 -22.75 3.76
C LYS A 46 6.03 -23.08 4.90
N LYS A 47 5.38 -22.06 5.42
CA LYS A 47 4.44 -22.21 6.54
C LYS A 47 3.00 -22.43 6.10
N GLU A 48 2.72 -22.21 4.81
CA GLU A 48 1.37 -22.28 4.26
C GLU A 48 0.40 -21.39 5.01
N GLU A 49 0.83 -20.15 5.30
CA GLU A 49 0.01 -19.16 5.99
C GLU A 49 0.45 -17.75 5.59
N TYR A 50 -0.41 -16.77 5.88
CA TYR A 50 -0.04 -15.37 5.68
C TYR A 50 0.85 -14.91 6.82
N GLY A 51 1.86 -14.10 6.47
CA GLY A 51 2.74 -13.50 7.45
C GLY A 51 2.09 -12.32 8.17
N PRO A 52 2.86 -11.59 9.00
CA PRO A 52 2.33 -10.44 9.74
C PRO A 52 1.94 -9.31 8.79
N ASP A 53 1.18 -8.35 9.30
CA ASP A 53 0.78 -7.17 8.53
C ASP A 53 2.00 -6.38 8.09
N ARG A 54 1.94 -5.92 6.85
CA ARG A 54 2.95 -5.06 6.25
C ARG A 54 2.27 -3.81 5.72
N TYR A 55 3.05 -2.77 5.50
CA TYR A 55 2.53 -1.47 5.11
C TYR A 55 3.33 -0.92 3.94
N THR A 56 2.64 -0.30 2.98
CA THR A 56 3.30 0.33 1.84
C THR A 56 2.53 1.58 1.42
N ILE A 57 3.28 2.60 0.98
CA ILE A 57 2.70 3.82 0.43
C ILE A 57 2.94 3.77 -1.07
N ARG A 58 1.89 3.92 -1.86
CA ARG A 58 1.94 3.85 -3.32
C ARG A 58 1.44 5.15 -3.91
N ARG A 59 2.14 5.63 -4.94
CA ARG A 59 1.72 6.81 -5.70
C ARG A 59 1.31 6.37 -7.09
N TYR A 60 0.21 6.94 -7.55
CA TYR A 60 -0.35 6.67 -8.87
C TYR A 60 -0.58 7.98 -9.60
N ARG A 61 -0.45 7.95 -10.91
CA ARG A 61 -0.78 9.07 -11.76
C ARG A 61 -1.81 8.65 -12.78
N LYS A 62 -2.85 9.46 -12.94
CA LYS A 62 -3.88 9.18 -13.95
C LYS A 62 -3.38 9.63 -15.32
N MET A 63 -3.30 8.69 -16.24
CA MET A 63 -2.85 8.92 -17.61
C MET A 63 -3.79 8.19 -18.55
N SER A 64 -4.31 8.91 -19.55
CA SER A 64 -5.23 8.33 -20.54
C SER A 64 -6.41 7.60 -19.91
N GLY A 65 -6.97 8.17 -18.84
CA GLY A 65 -8.12 7.62 -18.15
C GLY A 65 -7.83 6.50 -17.17
N GLU A 66 -6.56 6.12 -16.98
CA GLU A 66 -6.17 5.03 -16.10
C GLU A 66 -5.12 5.47 -15.09
N TYR A 67 -5.21 4.92 -13.87
CA TYR A 67 -4.18 5.13 -12.86
C TYR A 67 -3.02 4.17 -13.07
N LYS A 68 -1.82 4.72 -13.16
CA LYS A 68 -0.59 3.94 -13.34
C LYS A 68 0.35 4.14 -12.17
N PRO A 69 0.98 3.06 -11.66
CA PRO A 69 1.93 3.18 -10.55
C PRO A 69 3.11 4.06 -10.93
N GLN A 70 3.49 4.98 -10.05
CA GLN A 70 4.62 5.88 -10.27
C GLN A 70 5.72 5.74 -9.21
N GLY A 71 5.37 5.24 -8.04
CA GLY A 71 6.34 5.07 -6.97
C GLY A 71 5.77 4.30 -5.80
N LYS A 72 6.68 3.82 -4.96
CA LYS A 72 6.30 3.09 -3.76
C LYS A 72 7.32 3.30 -2.67
N PHE A 73 6.85 3.23 -1.42
CA PHE A 73 7.71 3.18 -0.26
C PHE A 73 7.19 2.09 0.67
N ASN A 74 7.96 1.04 0.84
CA ASN A 74 7.59 -0.06 1.73
C ASN A 74 8.09 0.25 3.14
N ILE A 75 7.16 0.23 4.10
CA ILE A 75 7.51 0.42 5.51
C ILE A 75 7.96 -0.94 6.02
N SER A 76 9.20 -1.03 6.48
CA SER A 76 9.86 -2.30 6.77
C SER A 76 9.31 -3.04 8.01
N SER A 77 8.68 -2.33 8.93
CA SER A 77 8.18 -2.94 10.17
C SER A 77 7.19 -2.02 10.87
N ALA A 78 6.46 -2.56 11.84
CA ALA A 78 5.59 -1.75 12.69
C ALA A 78 6.39 -0.72 13.48
N ASP A 79 7.61 -1.06 13.88
CA ASP A 79 8.49 -0.15 14.59
C ASP A 79 8.87 1.05 13.73
N GLN A 80 9.22 0.82 12.46
CA GLN A 80 9.49 1.90 11.52
C GLN A 80 8.25 2.76 11.33
N ALA A 81 7.07 2.16 11.23
CA ALA A 81 5.82 2.89 11.09
C ALA A 81 5.61 3.84 12.27
N ARG A 82 5.85 3.37 13.50
CA ARG A 82 5.72 4.19 14.70
C ARG A 82 6.71 5.36 14.70
N LYS A 83 7.91 5.14 14.21
CA LYS A 83 8.92 6.20 14.10
C LYS A 83 8.53 7.25 13.08
N ILE A 84 7.93 6.84 11.98
CA ILE A 84 7.41 7.77 10.97
C ILE A 84 6.30 8.63 11.59
N ILE A 85 5.37 8.01 12.28
CA ILE A 85 4.27 8.71 12.97
C ILE A 85 4.84 9.73 13.96
N ALA A 86 5.77 9.29 14.80
CA ALA A 86 6.37 10.15 15.82
C ALA A 86 7.09 11.35 15.20
N ALA A 87 7.84 11.14 14.13
CA ALA A 87 8.56 12.21 13.45
C ALA A 87 7.58 13.23 12.87
N LEU A 88 6.54 12.77 12.18
CA LEU A 88 5.55 13.65 11.58
C LEU A 88 4.77 14.42 12.63
N GLU A 89 4.33 13.76 13.71
CA GLU A 89 3.63 14.43 14.80
C GLU A 89 4.49 15.51 15.45
N GLY A 90 5.77 15.21 15.68
CA GLY A 90 6.69 16.17 16.27
C GLY A 90 6.88 17.42 15.43
N TRP A 91 6.87 17.29 14.11
CA TRP A 91 7.00 18.43 13.21
C TRP A 91 5.70 19.18 13.00
N LEU A 92 4.59 18.45 12.88
CA LEU A 92 3.29 19.05 12.55
C LEU A 92 2.64 19.78 13.73
N GLU A 93 2.97 19.41 14.97
CA GLU A 93 2.42 20.03 16.18
C GLU A 93 3.17 21.28 16.64
N LYS A 94 4.17 21.70 15.89
CA LYS A 94 4.92 22.93 16.21
C LYS A 94 4.28 24.16 15.61
#